data_bd73deaafef68072474b731194e42af9
#
_entry.id   bd73deaafef68072474b731194e42af9
#
_cell.length_a   1.000
_cell.length_b   1.000
_cell.length_c   1.000
_cell.angle_alpha   90.00
_cell.angle_beta   90.00
_cell.angle_gamma   90.00
#
_symmetry.space_group_name_H-M   'P 1'
#
loop_
_entity.id
_entity.type
_entity.pdbx_description
1 polymer ?
#
loop_
_entity_poly.entity_id
_entity_poly.type
_entity_poly.pdbx_seq_one_letter_code
_entity_poly.pdbx_strand_id
1 'polypeptide(L)'
;MMTQTLVNSPEVDALASQIEVYNLESIVSFGAGAADEISKCSDVVLNSMNLSQLDDSSAMLNTLAKIMDKFDIEEIKENPGLFGKLFGNLRKQLDKILAKYHTMGDEVDKIYVQLKQYEADIKQSNRKLEEMFQANVNYYHELVRYILAGEQGCRELEAYIAQRQADMEATGDNSIQFELTTLNQALMMLEQRTQDLRTAENVAMQSIPMIKTMQFSNMNLVRKINSAFIITLPVFKQALTQAIMLKRQRLQTEAMSAPDAKTNE
;
A
#
# COMPACT_ATOMS: atom_id res chain seq x y z
N MET A 1 -19.03 18.03 12.82
CA MET A 1 -20.04 18.75 12.02
C MET A 1 -21.05 17.80 11.35
N MET A 2 -20.60 16.71 10.68
CA MET A 2 -21.50 15.77 10.00
C MET A 2 -22.44 15.00 10.96
N THR A 3 -21.98 14.66 12.16
CA THR A 3 -22.73 13.92 13.17
C THR A 3 -23.94 14.72 13.73
N GLN A 4 -23.80 16.04 13.87
CA GLN A 4 -24.88 16.89 14.41
C GLN A 4 -26.02 17.10 13.42
N THR A 5 -25.73 17.10 12.10
CA THR A 5 -26.76 17.22 11.06
C THR A 5 -27.55 15.94 10.83
N LEU A 6 -27.01 14.79 11.22
CA LEU A 6 -27.65 13.47 11.05
C LEU A 6 -28.55 13.06 12.23
N VAL A 7 -28.34 13.64 13.41
CA VAL A 7 -29.21 13.35 14.57
C VAL A 7 -30.65 13.80 14.27
N ASN A 8 -31.60 12.89 14.42
CA ASN A 8 -33.01 13.09 14.10
C ASN A 8 -33.32 13.38 12.63
N SER A 9 -32.40 13.02 11.72
CA SER A 9 -32.66 13.12 10.29
C SER A 9 -33.65 12.06 9.81
N PRO A 10 -34.38 12.28 8.68
CA PRO A 10 -35.27 11.25 8.12
C PRO A 10 -34.53 9.95 7.76
N GLU A 11 -33.26 10.00 7.40
CA GLU A 11 -32.44 8.83 7.11
C GLU A 11 -32.20 7.96 8.35
N VAL A 12 -31.90 8.59 9.48
CA VAL A 12 -31.71 7.91 10.78
C VAL A 12 -33.02 7.35 11.28
N ASP A 13 -34.12 8.08 11.15
CA ASP A 13 -35.45 7.61 11.48
C ASP A 13 -35.85 6.37 10.67
N ALA A 14 -35.56 6.36 9.36
CA ALA A 14 -35.83 5.23 8.48
C ALA A 14 -35.04 3.98 8.92
N LEU A 15 -33.77 4.14 9.30
CA LEU A 15 -32.95 3.04 9.79
C LEU A 15 -33.41 2.54 11.14
N ALA A 16 -33.77 3.44 12.05
CA ALA A 16 -34.32 3.07 13.36
C ALA A 16 -35.64 2.27 13.24
N SER A 17 -36.46 2.58 12.22
CA SER A 17 -37.70 1.86 11.94
C SER A 17 -37.50 0.42 11.47
N GLN A 18 -36.28 0.05 11.00
CA GLN A 18 -35.93 -1.33 10.63
C GLN A 18 -35.75 -2.24 11.86
N ILE A 19 -35.59 -1.68 13.04
CA ILE A 19 -35.42 -2.44 14.27
C ILE A 19 -36.76 -3.02 14.70
N GLU A 20 -36.88 -4.33 14.63
CA GLU A 20 -38.05 -5.07 15.09
C GLU A 20 -37.80 -5.63 16.50
N VAL A 21 -38.42 -5.03 17.50
CA VAL A 21 -38.19 -5.32 18.93
C VAL A 21 -38.46 -6.77 19.30
N TYR A 22 -39.42 -7.40 18.63
CA TYR A 22 -39.83 -8.79 18.88
C TYR A 22 -39.02 -9.79 17.99
N ASN A 23 -38.14 -9.29 17.15
CA ASN A 23 -37.28 -10.11 16.30
C ASN A 23 -35.81 -9.84 16.66
N LEU A 24 -35.25 -10.64 17.57
CA LEU A 24 -33.86 -10.49 18.01
C LEU A 24 -32.85 -10.61 16.88
N GLU A 25 -33.16 -11.38 15.84
CA GLU A 25 -32.27 -11.55 14.66
C GLU A 25 -32.11 -10.23 13.91
N SER A 26 -33.15 -9.41 13.79
CA SER A 26 -33.07 -8.07 13.19
C SER A 26 -32.14 -7.14 13.97
N ILE A 27 -32.07 -7.29 15.27
CA ILE A 27 -31.20 -6.52 16.16
C ILE A 27 -29.75 -6.99 16.02
N VAL A 28 -29.50 -8.29 16.00
CA VAL A 28 -28.17 -8.89 15.86
C VAL A 28 -27.53 -8.53 14.51
N SER A 29 -28.32 -8.47 13.44
CA SER A 29 -27.86 -8.14 12.09
C SER A 29 -27.91 -6.66 11.75
N PHE A 30 -28.38 -5.81 12.65
CA PHE A 30 -28.50 -4.38 12.42
C PHE A 30 -27.13 -3.75 12.10
N GLY A 31 -27.01 -3.09 10.95
CA GLY A 31 -25.79 -2.47 10.49
C GLY A 31 -24.71 -3.45 9.97
N ALA A 32 -25.05 -4.73 9.80
CA ALA A 32 -24.09 -5.77 9.41
C ALA A 32 -23.39 -5.48 8.07
N GLY A 33 -24.11 -4.96 7.08
CA GLY A 33 -23.55 -4.70 5.76
C GLY A 33 -22.35 -3.76 5.80
N ALA A 34 -22.49 -2.60 6.42
CA ALA A 34 -21.42 -1.61 6.55
C ALA A 34 -20.27 -2.12 7.44
N ALA A 35 -20.60 -2.76 8.57
CA ALA A 35 -19.61 -3.30 9.50
C ALA A 35 -18.76 -4.42 8.84
N ASP A 36 -19.37 -5.31 8.08
CA ASP A 36 -18.70 -6.40 7.40
C ASP A 36 -17.75 -5.90 6.30
N GLU A 37 -18.17 -4.90 5.52
CA GLU A 37 -17.32 -4.30 4.48
C GLU A 37 -16.11 -3.57 5.09
N ILE A 38 -16.28 -2.88 6.21
CA ILE A 38 -15.18 -2.25 6.96
C ILE A 38 -14.21 -3.32 7.50
N SER A 39 -14.72 -4.43 8.03
CA SER A 39 -13.91 -5.54 8.51
C SER A 39 -13.07 -6.15 7.37
N LYS A 40 -13.67 -6.37 6.20
CA LYS A 40 -12.95 -6.84 5.00
C LYS A 40 -11.84 -5.89 4.58
N CYS A 41 -12.08 -4.59 4.61
CA CYS A 41 -11.07 -3.58 4.32
C CYS A 41 -9.91 -3.66 5.31
N SER A 42 -10.20 -3.75 6.59
CA SER A 42 -9.19 -3.87 7.63
C SER A 42 -8.30 -5.10 7.41
N ASP A 43 -8.90 -6.25 7.07
CA ASP A 43 -8.17 -7.48 6.76
C ASP A 43 -7.27 -7.32 5.52
N VAL A 44 -7.76 -6.69 4.47
CA VAL A 44 -6.98 -6.41 3.26
C VAL A 44 -5.81 -5.49 3.58
N VAL A 45 -6.02 -4.42 4.37
CA VAL A 45 -4.95 -3.51 4.79
C VAL A 45 -3.88 -4.24 5.60
N LEU A 46 -4.27 -5.07 6.57
CA LEU A 46 -3.34 -5.84 7.37
C LEU A 46 -2.55 -6.86 6.53
N ASN A 47 -3.20 -7.53 5.60
CA ASN A 47 -2.56 -8.50 4.70
C ASN A 47 -1.65 -7.82 3.67
N SER A 48 -2.00 -6.61 3.24
CA SER A 48 -1.19 -5.83 2.29
C SER A 48 0.08 -5.25 2.92
N MET A 49 0.17 -5.19 4.24
CA MET A 49 1.41 -4.81 4.94
C MET A 49 2.51 -5.87 4.80
N ASN A 50 2.20 -7.08 4.37
CA ASN A 50 3.15 -8.12 3.99
C ASN A 50 3.58 -7.94 2.51
N LEU A 51 4.23 -6.83 2.23
CA LEU A 51 4.52 -6.38 0.87
C LEU A 51 5.81 -7.00 0.33
N SER A 52 5.75 -8.23 -0.14
CA SER A 52 6.86 -8.87 -0.83
C SER A 52 7.34 -8.07 -2.06
N GLN A 53 6.42 -7.44 -2.79
CA GLN A 53 6.76 -6.63 -3.97
C GLN A 53 7.49 -5.33 -3.64
N LEU A 54 7.13 -4.65 -2.53
CA LEU A 54 7.83 -3.46 -2.06
C LEU A 54 9.25 -3.81 -1.59
N ASP A 55 9.41 -4.89 -0.86
CA ASP A 55 10.69 -5.38 -0.41
C ASP A 55 11.57 -5.81 -1.58
N ASP A 56 11.00 -6.49 -2.59
CA ASP A 56 11.71 -6.92 -3.80
C ASP A 56 12.20 -5.73 -4.63
N SER A 57 11.39 -4.70 -4.82
CA SER A 57 11.81 -3.52 -5.57
C SER A 57 12.85 -2.69 -4.82
N SER A 58 12.77 -2.60 -3.49
CA SER A 58 13.81 -1.98 -2.66
C SER A 58 15.12 -2.77 -2.72
N ALA A 59 15.04 -4.09 -2.68
CA ALA A 59 16.20 -4.98 -2.83
C ALA A 59 16.85 -4.81 -4.20
N MET A 60 16.07 -4.65 -5.26
CA MET A 60 16.57 -4.39 -6.61
C MET A 60 17.25 -3.03 -6.75
N LEU A 61 16.71 -1.99 -6.16
CA LEU A 61 17.35 -0.67 -6.12
C LEU A 61 18.69 -0.73 -5.38
N ASN A 62 18.77 -1.47 -4.29
CA ASN A 62 20.02 -1.70 -3.56
C ASN A 62 21.02 -2.50 -4.41
N THR A 63 20.56 -3.52 -5.12
CA THR A 63 21.41 -4.31 -6.02
C THR A 63 21.94 -3.44 -7.16
N LEU A 64 21.11 -2.58 -7.75
CA LEU A 64 21.52 -1.61 -8.76
C LEU A 64 22.61 -0.68 -8.23
N ALA A 65 22.43 -0.13 -7.02
CA ALA A 65 23.44 0.72 -6.40
C ALA A 65 24.77 -0.01 -6.18
N LYS A 66 24.73 -1.27 -5.74
CA LYS A 66 25.94 -2.09 -5.58
C LYS A 66 26.66 -2.39 -6.88
N ILE A 67 25.93 -2.65 -7.96
CA ILE A 67 26.50 -2.85 -9.29
C ILE A 67 27.17 -1.57 -9.75
N MET A 68 26.55 -0.42 -9.54
CA MET A 68 27.09 0.88 -9.93
C MET A 68 28.33 1.27 -9.14
N ASP A 69 28.39 0.91 -7.83
CA ASP A 69 29.56 1.15 -6.98
C ASP A 69 30.81 0.37 -7.43
N LYS A 70 30.63 -0.75 -8.13
CA LYS A 70 31.74 -1.52 -8.71
C LYS A 70 32.29 -0.90 -9.98
N PHE A 71 31.64 0.10 -10.53
CA PHE A 71 32.09 0.80 -11.72
C PHE A 71 33.14 1.85 -11.33
N ASP A 72 34.36 1.66 -11.81
CA ASP A 72 35.44 2.62 -11.61
C ASP A 72 36.02 3.00 -12.99
N ILE A 73 35.76 4.23 -13.40
CA ILE A 73 36.28 4.76 -14.67
C ILE A 73 37.80 4.92 -14.63
N GLU A 74 38.39 5.10 -13.45
CA GLU A 74 39.84 5.22 -13.29
C GLU A 74 40.55 3.91 -13.63
N GLU A 75 39.92 2.76 -13.41
CA GLU A 75 40.43 1.44 -13.79
C GLU A 75 40.72 1.36 -15.30
N ILE A 76 39.96 2.09 -16.12
CA ILE A 76 40.12 2.17 -17.57
C ILE A 76 41.12 3.27 -17.96
N LYS A 77 41.16 4.37 -17.23
CA LYS A 77 42.06 5.50 -17.47
C LYS A 77 43.47 5.27 -16.98
N GLU A 78 43.69 4.43 -15.98
CA GLU A 78 45.01 4.13 -15.49
C GLU A 78 45.84 3.51 -16.63
N ASN A 79 46.89 4.20 -17.00
CA ASN A 79 47.92 3.60 -17.80
C ASN A 79 48.51 2.45 -16.98
N PRO A 80 48.40 1.19 -17.42
CA PRO A 80 49.14 0.13 -16.78
C PRO A 80 50.61 0.56 -16.82
N GLY A 81 51.18 0.75 -15.63
CA GLY A 81 52.58 1.15 -15.49
C GLY A 81 53.52 0.25 -16.29
N LEU A 82 54.73 0.64 -16.36
CA LEU A 82 55.83 -0.07 -17.08
C LEU A 82 55.81 -1.61 -16.94
N PHE A 83 55.26 -2.14 -15.85
CA PHE A 83 55.08 -3.58 -15.61
C PHE A 83 54.04 -4.24 -16.54
N GLY A 84 52.97 -3.55 -16.92
CA GLY A 84 51.94 -4.10 -17.83
C GLY A 84 52.45 -4.22 -19.27
N LYS A 85 53.40 -3.39 -19.68
CA LYS A 85 54.03 -3.47 -21.01
C LYS A 85 55.04 -4.60 -21.14
N LEU A 86 55.69 -4.98 -20.03
CA LEU A 86 56.71 -6.04 -20.00
C LEU A 86 56.13 -7.45 -20.13
N PHE A 87 54.86 -7.65 -19.79
CA PHE A 87 54.26 -8.98 -19.76
C PHE A 87 53.32 -9.29 -20.92
N GLY A 88 53.16 -8.41 -21.91
CA GLY A 88 52.41 -8.66 -23.15
C GLY A 88 50.90 -8.92 -22.99
N ASN A 89 50.35 -8.77 -21.78
CA ASN A 89 48.98 -9.13 -21.42
C ASN A 89 48.01 -7.94 -21.30
N LEU A 90 48.43 -6.75 -21.75
CA LEU A 90 47.63 -5.53 -21.67
C LEU A 90 46.27 -5.69 -22.37
N ARG A 91 46.29 -6.31 -23.56
CA ARG A 91 45.09 -6.55 -24.36
C ARG A 91 44.11 -7.50 -23.65
N LYS A 92 44.65 -8.56 -23.03
CA LYS A 92 43.82 -9.52 -22.27
C LYS A 92 43.21 -8.89 -21.02
N GLN A 93 43.95 -8.01 -20.33
CA GLN A 93 43.41 -7.29 -19.14
C GLN A 93 42.33 -6.29 -19.54
N LEU A 94 42.52 -5.54 -20.62
CA LEU A 94 41.51 -4.63 -21.17
C LEU A 94 40.25 -5.39 -21.62
N ASP A 95 40.43 -6.55 -22.27
CA ASP A 95 39.29 -7.38 -22.67
C ASP A 95 38.50 -7.94 -21.46
N LYS A 96 39.19 -8.32 -20.41
CA LYS A 96 38.55 -8.74 -19.15
C LYS A 96 37.75 -7.62 -18.50
N ILE A 97 38.32 -6.41 -18.45
CA ILE A 97 37.65 -5.23 -17.88
C ILE A 97 36.40 -4.91 -18.68
N LEU A 98 36.44 -4.97 -20.00
CA LEU A 98 35.27 -4.71 -20.84
C LEU A 98 34.23 -5.79 -20.75
N ALA A 99 34.62 -7.05 -20.69
CA ALA A 99 33.69 -8.15 -20.47
C ALA A 99 32.95 -7.95 -19.14
N LYS A 100 33.69 -7.51 -18.11
CA LYS A 100 33.09 -7.13 -16.81
C LYS A 100 32.04 -6.03 -16.96
N TYR A 101 32.34 -4.95 -17.70
CA TYR A 101 31.40 -3.84 -17.89
C TYR A 101 30.24 -4.19 -18.80
N HIS A 102 30.43 -5.03 -19.81
CA HIS A 102 29.33 -5.58 -20.60
C HIS A 102 28.38 -6.40 -19.74
N THR A 103 28.91 -7.26 -18.89
CA THR A 103 28.09 -8.05 -17.95
C THR A 103 27.33 -7.16 -16.99
N MET A 104 27.96 -6.10 -16.47
CA MET A 104 27.29 -5.09 -15.63
C MET A 104 26.14 -4.39 -16.37
N GLY A 105 26.36 -4.00 -17.62
CA GLY A 105 25.35 -3.39 -18.47
C GLY A 105 24.14 -4.30 -18.68
N ASP A 106 24.38 -5.59 -18.94
CA ASP A 106 23.32 -6.58 -19.10
C ASP A 106 22.53 -6.79 -17.80
N GLU A 107 23.21 -6.86 -16.65
CA GLU A 107 22.55 -6.96 -15.35
C GLU A 107 21.71 -5.72 -15.05
N VAL A 108 22.22 -4.53 -15.35
CA VAL A 108 21.49 -3.27 -15.19
C VAL A 108 20.25 -3.24 -16.08
N ASP A 109 20.33 -3.68 -17.32
CA ASP A 109 19.20 -3.74 -18.25
C ASP A 109 18.12 -4.71 -17.75
N LYS A 110 18.49 -5.85 -17.18
CA LYS A 110 17.54 -6.78 -16.55
C LYS A 110 16.83 -6.15 -15.36
N ILE A 111 17.58 -5.48 -14.50
CA ILE A 111 17.00 -4.76 -13.34
C ILE A 111 16.08 -3.64 -13.81
N TYR A 112 16.43 -2.90 -14.85
CA TYR A 112 15.59 -1.88 -15.45
C TYR A 112 14.21 -2.43 -15.86
N VAL A 113 14.19 -3.55 -16.59
CA VAL A 113 12.93 -4.18 -17.02
C VAL A 113 12.08 -4.60 -15.83
N GLN A 114 12.69 -5.19 -14.81
CA GLN A 114 11.98 -5.62 -13.61
C GLN A 114 11.46 -4.44 -12.78
N LEU A 115 12.25 -3.37 -12.64
CA LEU A 115 11.82 -2.15 -11.93
C LEU A 115 10.66 -1.46 -12.66
N LYS A 116 10.66 -1.46 -14.00
CA LYS A 116 9.51 -0.96 -14.77
C LYS A 116 8.24 -1.75 -14.51
N GLN A 117 8.35 -3.06 -14.41
CA GLN A 117 7.21 -3.92 -14.08
C GLN A 117 6.71 -3.64 -12.67
N TYR A 118 7.60 -3.51 -11.68
CA TYR A 118 7.21 -3.14 -10.31
C TYR A 118 6.56 -1.77 -10.23
N GLU A 119 7.07 -0.79 -10.97
CA GLU A 119 6.44 0.54 -11.05
C GLU A 119 4.99 0.45 -11.53
N ALA A 120 4.75 -0.31 -12.59
CA ALA A 120 3.39 -0.51 -13.13
C ALA A 120 2.50 -1.22 -12.11
N ASP A 121 3.00 -2.26 -11.44
CA ASP A 121 2.26 -3.03 -10.43
C ASP A 121 1.93 -2.17 -9.21
N ILE A 122 2.87 -1.35 -8.75
CA ILE A 122 2.67 -0.43 -7.62
C ILE A 122 1.62 0.63 -7.96
N LYS A 123 1.67 1.21 -9.15
CA LYS A 123 0.66 2.18 -9.60
C LYS A 123 -0.73 1.56 -9.69
N GLN A 124 -0.83 0.33 -10.18
CA GLN A 124 -2.09 -0.40 -10.24
C GLN A 124 -2.61 -0.72 -8.83
N SER A 125 -1.74 -1.15 -7.94
CA SER A 125 -2.06 -1.39 -6.54
C SER A 125 -2.59 -0.12 -5.85
N ASN A 126 -1.97 1.04 -6.12
CA ASN A 126 -2.43 2.32 -5.59
C ASN A 126 -3.81 2.72 -6.09
N ARG A 127 -4.15 2.41 -7.34
CA ARG A 127 -5.50 2.66 -7.86
C ARG A 127 -6.54 1.81 -7.14
N LYS A 128 -6.24 0.54 -6.90
CA LYS A 128 -7.11 -0.35 -6.10
C LYS A 128 -7.26 0.14 -4.67
N LEU A 129 -6.18 0.61 -4.05
CA LEU A 129 -6.21 1.21 -2.72
C LEU A 129 -7.08 2.48 -2.69
N GLU A 130 -7.05 3.31 -3.72
CA GLU A 130 -7.91 4.49 -3.80
C GLU A 130 -9.39 4.12 -3.92
N GLU A 131 -9.73 3.14 -4.75
CA GLU A 131 -11.11 2.63 -4.83
C GLU A 131 -11.59 2.09 -3.49
N MET A 132 -10.73 1.34 -2.80
CA MET A 132 -11.02 0.81 -1.46
C MET A 132 -11.18 1.93 -0.44
N PHE A 133 -10.34 2.96 -0.48
CA PHE A 133 -10.46 4.14 0.37
C PHE A 133 -11.82 4.82 0.20
N GLN A 134 -12.22 5.12 -1.03
CA GLN A 134 -13.50 5.77 -1.31
C GLN A 134 -14.70 4.92 -0.87
N ALA A 135 -14.66 3.62 -1.15
CA ALA A 135 -15.71 2.71 -0.71
C ALA A 135 -15.83 2.66 0.81
N ASN A 136 -14.71 2.61 1.51
CA ASN A 136 -14.70 2.52 2.97
C ASN A 136 -15.09 3.83 3.67
N VAL A 137 -14.76 4.98 3.09
CA VAL A 137 -15.31 6.26 3.57
C VAL A 137 -16.83 6.26 3.50
N ASN A 138 -17.42 5.73 2.43
CA ASN A 138 -18.86 5.62 2.27
C ASN A 138 -19.46 4.64 3.30
N TYR A 139 -18.85 3.47 3.51
CA TYR A 139 -19.27 2.51 4.54
C TYR A 139 -19.14 3.08 5.95
N TYR A 140 -18.11 3.86 6.21
CA TYR A 140 -17.95 4.57 7.48
C TYR A 140 -19.13 5.53 7.74
N HIS A 141 -19.51 6.33 6.76
CA HIS A 141 -20.66 7.24 6.88
C HIS A 141 -21.97 6.48 7.08
N GLU A 142 -22.16 5.39 6.38
CA GLU A 142 -23.32 4.49 6.57
C GLU A 142 -23.32 3.91 7.97
N LEU A 143 -22.17 3.44 8.48
CA LEU A 143 -22.03 2.91 9.83
C LEU A 143 -22.39 3.94 10.90
N VAL A 144 -21.95 5.20 10.74
CA VAL A 144 -22.33 6.30 11.65
C VAL A 144 -23.84 6.49 11.70
N ARG A 145 -24.53 6.42 10.55
CA ARG A 145 -26.01 6.49 10.51
C ARG A 145 -26.64 5.34 11.28
N TYR A 146 -26.16 4.12 11.14
CA TYR A 146 -26.62 2.97 11.90
C TYR A 146 -26.38 3.10 13.40
N ILE A 147 -25.24 3.64 13.82
CA ILE A 147 -24.95 3.92 15.23
C ILE A 147 -25.97 4.92 15.82
N LEU A 148 -26.21 6.02 15.12
CA LEU A 148 -27.20 7.02 15.54
C LEU A 148 -28.60 6.44 15.57
N ALA A 149 -28.95 5.60 14.60
CA ALA A 149 -30.23 4.90 14.56
C ALA A 149 -30.38 3.90 15.73
N GLY A 150 -29.32 3.17 16.06
CA GLY A 150 -29.27 2.27 17.21
C GLY A 150 -29.43 3.01 18.52
N GLU A 151 -28.77 4.15 18.70
CA GLU A 151 -28.93 5.02 19.88
C GLU A 151 -30.35 5.56 20.01
N GLN A 152 -30.90 6.02 18.89
CA GLN A 152 -32.31 6.47 18.85
C GLN A 152 -33.26 5.34 19.20
N GLY A 153 -33.07 4.15 18.64
CA GLY A 153 -33.84 2.96 18.93
C GLY A 153 -33.79 2.59 20.41
N CYS A 154 -32.64 2.68 21.05
CA CYS A 154 -32.51 2.47 22.50
C CYS A 154 -33.33 3.47 23.30
N ARG A 155 -33.26 4.75 22.97
CA ARG A 155 -34.01 5.78 23.65
C ARG A 155 -35.52 5.58 23.49
N GLU A 156 -35.98 5.29 22.28
CA GLU A 156 -37.40 5.02 21.99
C GLU A 156 -37.90 3.79 22.73
N LEU A 157 -37.08 2.73 22.77
CA LEU A 157 -37.42 1.49 23.47
C LEU A 157 -37.45 1.69 24.99
N GLU A 158 -36.50 2.43 25.56
CA GLU A 158 -36.54 2.81 26.99
C GLU A 158 -37.82 3.57 27.35
N ALA A 159 -38.21 4.55 26.52
CA ALA A 159 -39.46 5.30 26.72
C ALA A 159 -40.69 4.40 26.63
N TYR A 160 -40.71 3.47 25.68
CA TYR A 160 -41.83 2.52 25.55
C TYR A 160 -41.89 1.54 26.72
N ILE A 161 -40.77 1.06 27.23
CA ILE A 161 -40.73 0.21 28.43
C ILE A 161 -41.27 0.96 29.64
N ALA A 162 -40.89 2.21 29.84
CA ALA A 162 -41.38 3.05 30.91
C ALA A 162 -42.91 3.26 30.80
N GLN A 163 -43.42 3.46 29.58
CA GLN A 163 -44.87 3.58 29.33
C GLN A 163 -45.62 2.27 29.68
N ARG A 164 -45.09 1.13 29.29
CA ARG A 164 -45.71 -0.17 29.59
C ARG A 164 -45.68 -0.51 31.09
N GLN A 165 -44.63 -0.11 31.81
CA GLN A 165 -44.59 -0.21 33.27
C GLN A 165 -45.67 0.62 33.93
N ALA A 166 -45.86 1.85 33.47
CA ALA A 166 -46.95 2.72 33.95
C ALA A 166 -48.33 2.13 33.65
N ASP A 167 -48.54 1.53 32.47
CA ASP A 167 -49.77 0.85 32.08
C ASP A 167 -50.06 -0.34 33.00
N MET A 168 -49.06 -1.13 33.35
CA MET A 168 -49.19 -2.25 34.27
C MET A 168 -49.60 -1.81 35.66
N GLU A 169 -49.01 -0.74 36.18
CA GLU A 169 -49.37 -0.16 37.47
C GLU A 169 -50.78 0.43 37.48
N ALA A 170 -51.17 1.10 36.39
CA ALA A 170 -52.51 1.74 36.28
C ALA A 170 -53.61 0.72 36.08
N THR A 171 -53.40 -0.35 35.32
CA THR A 171 -54.48 -1.34 35.02
C THR A 171 -54.45 -2.57 35.90
N GLY A 172 -53.36 -2.82 36.64
CA GLY A 172 -53.16 -4.04 37.42
C GLY A 172 -53.02 -5.31 36.61
N ASP A 173 -52.79 -5.20 35.29
CA ASP A 173 -52.61 -6.32 34.39
C ASP A 173 -51.19 -6.88 34.47
N ASN A 174 -51.00 -7.96 35.23
CA ASN A 174 -49.71 -8.61 35.42
C ASN A 174 -49.19 -9.34 34.17
N SER A 175 -50.02 -9.53 33.13
CA SER A 175 -49.59 -10.13 31.89
C SER A 175 -48.59 -9.25 31.12
N ILE A 176 -48.62 -7.94 31.36
CA ILE A 176 -47.67 -6.96 30.81
C ILE A 176 -46.23 -7.28 31.24
N GLN A 177 -46.02 -7.98 32.36
CA GLN A 177 -44.70 -8.42 32.82
C GLN A 177 -43.98 -9.31 31.80
N PHE A 178 -44.71 -10.16 31.07
CA PHE A 178 -44.13 -11.00 30.01
C PHE A 178 -43.60 -10.14 28.84
N GLU A 179 -44.37 -9.14 28.44
CA GLU A 179 -43.98 -8.17 27.43
C GLU A 179 -42.76 -7.38 27.88
N LEU A 180 -42.73 -6.88 29.12
CA LEU A 180 -41.60 -6.14 29.68
C LEU A 180 -40.31 -6.96 29.69
N THR A 181 -40.38 -8.24 29.99
CA THR A 181 -39.23 -9.15 29.95
C THR A 181 -38.63 -9.21 28.53
N THR A 182 -39.50 -9.37 27.53
CA THR A 182 -39.09 -9.41 26.12
C THR A 182 -38.49 -8.06 25.67
N LEU A 183 -39.12 -6.95 26.05
CA LEU A 183 -38.64 -5.60 25.70
C LEU A 183 -37.29 -5.29 26.35
N ASN A 184 -37.08 -5.68 27.59
CA ASN A 184 -35.80 -5.49 28.27
C ASN A 184 -34.68 -6.34 27.67
N GLN A 185 -34.99 -7.56 27.23
CA GLN A 185 -34.01 -8.38 26.49
C GLN A 185 -33.64 -7.74 25.16
N ALA A 186 -34.64 -7.21 24.44
CA ALA A 186 -34.40 -6.51 23.18
C ALA A 186 -33.55 -5.25 23.37
N LEU A 187 -33.81 -4.47 24.43
CA LEU A 187 -33.03 -3.28 24.77
C LEU A 187 -31.56 -3.64 25.05
N MET A 188 -31.34 -4.64 25.88
CA MET A 188 -29.98 -5.09 26.17
C MET A 188 -29.23 -5.53 24.90
N MET A 189 -29.89 -6.28 24.03
CA MET A 189 -29.30 -6.74 22.77
C MET A 189 -29.01 -5.57 21.85
N LEU A 190 -29.90 -4.58 21.76
CA LEU A 190 -29.70 -3.39 20.92
C LEU A 190 -28.57 -2.50 21.45
N GLU A 191 -28.46 -2.33 22.75
CA GLU A 191 -27.35 -1.61 23.38
C GLU A 191 -26.01 -2.29 23.08
N GLN A 192 -25.92 -3.61 23.19
CA GLN A 192 -24.74 -4.40 22.86
C GLN A 192 -24.40 -4.28 21.37
N ARG A 193 -25.40 -4.39 20.50
CA ARG A 193 -25.21 -4.26 19.06
C ARG A 193 -24.72 -2.87 18.67
N THR A 194 -25.29 -1.83 19.25
CA THR A 194 -24.85 -0.44 19.03
C THR A 194 -23.41 -0.24 19.49
N GLN A 195 -23.02 -0.86 20.60
CA GLN A 195 -21.61 -0.83 21.05
C GLN A 195 -20.69 -1.58 20.09
N ASP A 196 -21.11 -2.71 19.52
CA ASP A 196 -20.35 -3.42 18.50
C ASP A 196 -20.12 -2.55 17.25
N LEU A 197 -21.15 -1.80 16.84
CA LEU A 197 -21.04 -0.86 15.73
C LEU A 197 -20.07 0.30 16.03
N ARG A 198 -20.05 0.80 17.25
CA ARG A 198 -19.05 1.81 17.70
C ARG A 198 -17.64 1.25 17.67
N THR A 199 -17.46 -0.01 18.04
CA THR A 199 -16.17 -0.69 17.92
C THR A 199 -15.73 -0.78 16.47
N ALA A 200 -16.65 -1.14 15.55
CA ALA A 200 -16.38 -1.14 14.11
C ALA A 200 -16.03 0.26 13.58
N GLU A 201 -16.68 1.31 14.09
CA GLU A 201 -16.33 2.70 13.77
C GLU A 201 -14.90 3.03 14.18
N ASN A 202 -14.48 2.65 15.38
CA ASN A 202 -13.11 2.87 15.85
C ASN A 202 -12.09 2.13 15.00
N VAL A 203 -12.38 0.90 14.58
CA VAL A 203 -11.54 0.14 13.65
C VAL A 203 -11.44 0.87 12.32
N ALA A 204 -12.54 1.37 11.78
CA ALA A 204 -12.56 2.14 10.53
C ALA A 204 -11.74 3.42 10.62
N MET A 205 -11.83 4.15 11.73
CA MET A 205 -11.06 5.37 11.96
C MET A 205 -9.55 5.12 11.97
N GLN A 206 -9.12 3.93 12.32
CA GLN A 206 -7.71 3.52 12.28
C GLN A 206 -7.31 2.96 10.92
N SER A 207 -8.14 2.12 10.31
CA SER A 207 -7.83 1.39 9.07
C SER A 207 -7.86 2.27 7.82
N ILE A 208 -8.84 3.17 7.73
CA ILE A 208 -9.02 4.03 6.53
C ILE A 208 -7.82 4.96 6.32
N PRO A 209 -7.31 5.68 7.33
CA PRO A 209 -6.11 6.50 7.15
C PRO A 209 -4.86 5.69 6.80
N MET A 210 -4.76 4.42 7.22
CA MET A 210 -3.64 3.54 6.89
C MET A 210 -3.54 3.31 5.38
N ILE A 211 -4.67 3.28 4.66
CA ILE A 211 -4.69 3.18 3.19
C ILE A 211 -3.91 4.35 2.57
N LYS A 212 -4.12 5.57 3.05
CA LYS A 212 -3.40 6.76 2.56
C LYS A 212 -1.91 6.70 2.86
N THR A 213 -1.55 6.19 4.03
CA THR A 213 -0.14 5.97 4.40
C THR A 213 0.53 4.95 3.46
N MET A 214 -0.17 3.87 3.12
CA MET A 214 0.30 2.86 2.18
C MET A 214 0.47 3.44 0.77
N GLN A 215 -0.50 4.22 0.29
CA GLN A 215 -0.43 4.90 -1.00
C GLN A 215 0.76 5.86 -1.06
N PHE A 216 1.00 6.61 0.01
CA PHE A 216 2.15 7.51 0.11
C PHE A 216 3.47 6.74 0.03
N SER A 217 3.61 5.65 0.78
CA SER A 217 4.79 4.78 0.74
C SER A 217 5.02 4.19 -0.65
N ASN A 218 3.95 3.75 -1.31
CA ASN A 218 4.00 3.24 -2.67
C ASN A 218 4.46 4.31 -3.67
N MET A 219 3.92 5.52 -3.56
CA MET A 219 4.33 6.62 -4.44
C MET A 219 5.76 7.09 -4.19
N ASN A 220 6.23 7.04 -2.95
CA ASN A 220 7.62 7.33 -2.65
C ASN A 220 8.57 6.30 -3.28
N LEU A 221 8.17 5.03 -3.32
CA LEU A 221 8.94 3.99 -4.02
C LEU A 221 8.92 4.19 -5.54
N VAL A 222 7.77 4.54 -6.12
CA VAL A 222 7.67 4.92 -7.54
C VAL A 222 8.59 6.10 -7.85
N ARG A 223 8.66 7.10 -6.98
CA ARG A 223 9.59 8.24 -7.13
C ARG A 223 11.05 7.77 -7.14
N LYS A 224 11.43 6.87 -6.25
CA LYS A 224 12.80 6.31 -6.23
C LYS A 224 13.12 5.53 -7.51
N ILE A 225 12.17 4.73 -8.00
CA ILE A 225 12.31 3.99 -9.26
C ILE A 225 12.46 4.97 -10.43
N ASN A 226 11.62 6.00 -10.51
CA ASN A 226 11.71 7.03 -11.55
C ASN A 226 13.03 7.80 -11.49
N SER A 227 13.52 8.11 -10.30
CA SER A 227 14.82 8.75 -10.11
C SER A 227 15.95 7.88 -10.65
N ALA A 228 15.89 6.56 -10.42
CA ALA A 228 16.84 5.62 -11.00
C ALA A 228 16.79 5.64 -12.54
N PHE A 229 15.61 5.71 -13.14
CA PHE A 229 15.47 5.72 -14.61
C PHE A 229 15.91 7.03 -15.25
N ILE A 230 15.66 8.15 -14.63
CA ILE A 230 15.89 9.48 -15.20
C ILE A 230 17.31 9.97 -14.95
N ILE A 231 17.88 9.66 -13.80
CA ILE A 231 19.17 10.19 -13.37
C ILE A 231 20.24 9.09 -13.34
N THR A 232 20.01 8.07 -12.54
CA THR A 232 21.05 7.09 -12.18
C THR A 232 21.46 6.21 -13.36
N LEU A 233 20.51 5.61 -14.06
CA LEU A 233 20.77 4.73 -15.20
C LEU A 233 21.35 5.46 -16.42
N PRO A 234 20.83 6.63 -16.84
CA PRO A 234 21.43 7.37 -17.94
C PRO A 234 22.87 7.81 -17.67
N VAL A 235 23.16 8.26 -16.45
CA VAL A 235 24.53 8.65 -16.07
C VAL A 235 25.47 7.44 -16.11
N PHE A 236 25.03 6.30 -15.60
CA PHE A 236 25.79 5.06 -15.63
C PHE A 236 26.04 4.59 -17.08
N LYS A 237 25.00 4.55 -17.93
CA LYS A 237 25.12 4.16 -19.35
C LYS A 237 26.04 5.09 -20.11
N GLN A 238 26.01 6.39 -19.84
CA GLN A 238 26.91 7.36 -20.44
C GLN A 238 28.36 7.09 -20.04
N ALA A 239 28.64 6.86 -18.77
CA ALA A 239 29.97 6.53 -18.28
C ALA A 239 30.48 5.22 -18.87
N LEU A 240 29.63 4.21 -19.01
CA LEU A 240 29.96 2.93 -19.64
C LEU A 240 30.28 3.11 -21.11
N THR A 241 29.51 3.91 -21.84
CA THR A 241 29.77 4.24 -23.26
C THR A 241 31.12 4.95 -23.44
N GLN A 242 31.44 5.92 -22.59
CA GLN A 242 32.72 6.62 -22.61
C GLN A 242 33.88 5.66 -22.36
N ALA A 243 33.72 4.73 -21.43
CA ALA A 243 34.74 3.71 -21.16
C ALA A 243 35.00 2.82 -22.36
N ILE A 244 33.95 2.39 -23.08
CA ILE A 244 34.04 1.59 -24.30
C ILE A 244 34.76 2.39 -25.42
N MET A 245 34.41 3.67 -25.58
CA MET A 245 35.03 4.54 -26.58
C MET A 245 36.53 4.75 -26.32
N LEU A 246 36.93 4.99 -25.10
CA LEU A 246 38.32 5.13 -24.70
C LEU A 246 39.14 3.86 -25.01
N LYS A 247 38.56 2.70 -24.82
CA LYS A 247 39.24 1.44 -25.21
C LYS A 247 39.41 1.32 -26.71
N ARG A 248 38.41 1.63 -27.51
CA ARG A 248 38.50 1.58 -28.96
C ARG A 248 39.63 2.49 -29.47
N GLN A 249 39.77 3.68 -28.89
CA GLN A 249 40.87 4.60 -29.22
C GLN A 249 42.22 4.01 -28.87
N ARG A 250 42.38 3.36 -27.72
CA ARG A 250 43.63 2.70 -27.32
C ARG A 250 44.00 1.56 -28.27
N LEU A 251 43.03 0.73 -28.65
CA LEU A 251 43.26 -0.36 -29.60
C LEU A 251 43.66 0.15 -30.97
N GLN A 252 43.07 1.27 -31.43
CA GLN A 252 43.48 1.89 -32.71
C GLN A 252 44.89 2.47 -32.63
N THR A 253 45.24 3.11 -31.52
CA THR A 253 46.60 3.65 -31.31
C THR A 253 47.64 2.55 -31.25
N GLU A 254 47.37 1.43 -30.61
CA GLU A 254 48.26 0.26 -30.60
C GLU A 254 48.39 -0.39 -31.96
N ALA A 255 47.30 -0.47 -32.73
CA ALA A 255 47.33 -1.01 -34.09
C ALA A 255 48.12 -0.11 -35.07
N MET A 256 48.11 1.20 -34.87
CA MET A 256 48.86 2.16 -35.66
C MET A 256 50.36 2.18 -35.32
N SER A 257 50.72 1.89 -34.08
CA SER A 257 52.15 1.85 -33.67
C SER A 257 52.86 0.54 -34.00
N ALA A 258 52.12 -0.54 -34.25
CA ALA A 258 52.70 -1.85 -34.59
C ALA A 258 53.32 -1.99 -35.99
N PRO A 259 52.81 -1.33 -37.07
CA PRO A 259 53.45 -1.41 -38.39
C PRO A 259 54.75 -0.61 -38.50
N ASP A 260 54.89 0.48 -37.79
CA ASP A 260 56.09 1.34 -37.84
C ASP A 260 57.30 0.70 -37.18
N ALA A 261 57.11 -0.20 -36.25
CA ALA A 261 58.19 -0.97 -35.63
C ALA A 261 58.76 -2.06 -36.53
N LYS A 262 58.05 -2.51 -37.59
CA LYS A 262 58.46 -3.53 -38.52
C LYS A 262 59.15 -2.95 -39.78
N THR A 263 59.06 -1.68 -40.03
CA THR A 263 59.68 -1.01 -41.19
C THR A 263 61.10 -0.44 -40.91
N ASN A 264 61.51 -0.49 -39.64
CA ASN A 264 62.85 -0.03 -39.23
C ASN A 264 63.83 -1.15 -38.90
N GLU A 265 63.52 -2.40 -39.27
CA GLU A 265 64.48 -3.50 -39.37
C GLU A 265 64.78 -3.80 -40.87
#